data_ff1b605e6b1ce4568bdab132b03a234c
#
_entry.id   ff1b605e6b1ce4568bdab132b03a234c
#
_cell.length_a   1.000
_cell.length_b   1.000
_cell.length_c   1.000
_cell.angle_alpha   90.00
_cell.angle_beta   90.00
_cell.angle_gamma   90.00
#
_symmetry.space_group_name_H-M   'P 1'
#
loop_
_entity.id
_entity.type
_entity.pdbx_description
1 polymer ?
#
loop_
_entity_poly.entity_id
_entity_poly.type
_entity_poly.pdbx_seq_one_letter_code
_entity_poly.pdbx_strand_id
1 'polypeptide(L)'
;YTKVLLPALEIWPFGQTDDVYIQEQNDRYVRMFLLDVSLDIFQNIKLLPFIASILIVVFTYLVTVQFCQKRFAGIIAVIVLLQSYTFLKYDTVAVYENFWVLFFLISLYVIEKKWFLSPVFYILAFYTKAYVAPFFLMTLFTTYRSQISRRTKIAILISYIIIVSVAIAIVFLGDTVYPDVIN
;
A
#
# COMPACT_ATOMS: atom_id res chain seq x y z
N TYR A 1 18.41 0.86 9.41
CA TYR A 1 16.97 0.65 9.60
C TYR A 1 16.57 0.55 11.07
N THR A 2 17.14 -0.39 11.84
CA THR A 2 16.84 -0.54 13.28
C THR A 2 17.18 0.72 14.10
N LYS A 3 18.20 1.49 13.71
CA LYS A 3 18.60 2.73 14.40
C LYS A 3 17.63 3.90 14.22
N VAL A 4 16.72 3.82 13.26
CA VAL A 4 15.74 4.88 12.97
C VAL A 4 14.31 4.42 13.25
N LEU A 5 13.94 3.19 12.84
CA LEU A 5 12.60 2.67 12.99
C LEU A 5 12.22 2.33 14.42
N LEU A 6 13.12 1.72 15.21
CA LEU A 6 12.81 1.40 16.61
C LEU A 6 12.60 2.66 17.46
N PRO A 7 13.49 3.67 17.43
CA PRO A 7 13.23 4.94 18.13
C PRO A 7 11.96 5.65 17.65
N ALA A 8 11.65 5.57 16.33
CA ALA A 8 10.42 6.13 15.81
C ALA A 8 9.18 5.44 16.37
N LEU A 9 9.19 4.11 16.50
CA LEU A 9 8.09 3.34 17.11
C LEU A 9 7.90 3.63 18.61
N GLU A 10 9.00 3.85 19.35
CA GLU A 10 8.93 4.16 20.77
C GLU A 10 8.20 5.48 21.05
N ILE A 11 8.27 6.45 20.16
CA ILE A 11 7.61 7.76 20.31
C ILE A 11 6.28 7.86 19.56
N TRP A 12 5.98 6.92 18.67
CA TRP A 12 4.74 6.89 17.89
C TRP A 12 3.53 6.57 18.79
N PRO A 13 2.32 7.12 18.56
CA PRO A 13 1.95 8.03 17.48
C PRO A 13 2.06 9.52 17.79
N PHE A 14 2.35 9.93 19.03
CA PHE A 14 2.23 11.32 19.47
C PHE A 14 3.55 11.94 19.90
N GLY A 15 4.65 11.20 19.82
CA GLY A 15 5.96 11.70 20.18
C GLY A 15 6.53 12.67 19.15
N GLN A 16 7.24 13.69 19.64
CA GLN A 16 8.02 14.62 18.82
C GLN A 16 9.51 14.43 19.08
N THR A 17 10.31 14.67 18.08
CA THR A 17 11.76 14.57 18.14
C THR A 17 12.41 15.61 17.24
N ASP A 18 13.57 16.10 17.63
CA ASP A 18 14.37 17.01 16.83
C ASP A 18 15.11 16.30 15.68
N ASP A 19 15.10 14.96 15.67
CA ASP A 19 15.69 14.17 14.59
C ASP A 19 14.72 14.10 13.40
N VAL A 20 15.04 14.87 12.35
CA VAL A 20 14.25 14.98 11.12
C VAL A 20 13.98 13.59 10.48
N TYR A 21 14.94 12.67 10.54
CA TYR A 21 14.79 11.33 9.96
C TYR A 21 13.79 10.48 10.75
N ILE A 22 13.77 10.59 12.06
CA ILE A 22 12.82 9.89 12.92
C ILE A 22 11.42 10.50 12.74
N GLN A 23 11.33 11.82 12.69
CA GLN A 23 10.06 12.52 12.47
C GLN A 23 9.44 12.16 11.11
N GLU A 24 10.21 12.15 10.03
CA GLU A 24 9.73 11.73 8.70
C GLU A 24 9.16 10.30 8.68
N GLN A 25 9.65 9.41 9.56
CA GLN A 25 9.09 8.07 9.69
C GLN A 25 7.75 8.08 10.42
N ASN A 26 7.59 8.92 11.44
CA ASN A 26 6.35 9.04 12.22
C ASN A 26 5.18 9.53 11.38
N ASP A 27 5.41 10.37 10.39
CA ASP A 27 4.36 10.91 9.51
C ASP A 27 3.71 9.85 8.61
N ARG A 28 4.24 8.63 8.60
CA ARG A 28 3.71 7.53 7.79
C ARG A 28 2.86 6.57 8.62
N TYR A 29 1.71 7.04 9.09
CA TYR A 29 0.84 6.35 10.04
C TYR A 29 0.51 4.90 9.70
N VAL A 30 0.08 4.59 8.47
CA VAL A 30 -0.30 3.22 8.11
C VAL A 30 0.86 2.25 8.25
N ARG A 31 2.06 2.67 7.82
CA ARG A 31 3.26 1.86 7.94
C ARG A 31 3.67 1.64 9.39
N MET A 32 3.72 2.73 10.17
CA MET A 32 4.12 2.67 11.57
C MET A 32 3.16 1.79 12.37
N PHE A 33 1.86 1.95 12.16
CA PHE A 33 0.84 1.09 12.74
C PHE A 33 1.06 -0.40 12.42
N LEU A 34 1.36 -0.75 11.16
CA LEU A 34 1.60 -2.14 10.77
C LEU A 34 2.88 -2.72 11.37
N LEU A 35 3.93 -1.90 11.51
CA LEU A 35 5.18 -2.32 12.15
C LEU A 35 5.02 -2.47 13.67
N ASP A 36 4.24 -1.59 14.28
CA ASP A 36 3.87 -1.65 15.70
C ASP A 36 3.07 -2.92 16.00
N VAL A 37 2.04 -3.20 15.21
CA VAL A 37 1.29 -4.47 15.27
C VAL A 37 2.20 -5.69 15.10
N SER A 38 3.21 -5.61 14.20
CA SER A 38 4.18 -6.69 14.03
C SER A 38 5.04 -6.90 15.28
N LEU A 39 5.40 -5.81 15.95
CA LEU A 39 6.19 -5.88 17.18
C LEU A 39 5.35 -6.40 18.35
N ASP A 40 4.14 -5.89 18.52
CA ASP A 40 3.24 -6.27 19.63
C ASP A 40 2.80 -7.73 19.56
N ILE A 41 2.39 -8.20 18.38
CA ILE A 41 1.85 -9.56 18.22
C ILE A 41 2.98 -10.61 18.15
N PHE A 42 4.03 -10.30 17.39
CA PHE A 42 5.05 -11.28 17.04
C PHE A 42 6.39 -11.02 17.74
N GLN A 43 6.53 -9.92 18.47
CA GLN A 43 7.79 -9.45 19.04
C GLN A 43 8.94 -9.38 18.01
N ASN A 44 8.57 -9.22 16.74
CA ASN A 44 9.48 -9.19 15.61
C ASN A 44 8.98 -8.25 14.50
N ILE A 45 9.64 -7.11 14.36
CA ILE A 45 9.30 -6.08 13.38
C ILE A 45 9.34 -6.57 11.92
N LYS A 46 10.04 -7.66 11.63
CA LYS A 46 10.22 -8.18 10.26
C LYS A 46 9.16 -9.18 9.84
N LEU A 47 8.41 -9.74 10.79
CA LEU A 47 7.54 -10.88 10.48
C LEU A 47 6.34 -10.45 9.63
N LEU A 48 5.69 -9.34 9.94
CA LEU A 48 4.56 -8.86 9.15
C LEU A 48 4.97 -8.42 7.73
N PRO A 49 6.07 -7.68 7.51
CA PRO A 49 6.63 -7.44 6.18
C PRO A 49 6.93 -8.72 5.40
N PHE A 50 7.45 -9.75 6.05
CA PHE A 50 7.70 -11.04 5.42
C PHE A 50 6.39 -11.76 5.01
N ILE A 51 5.38 -11.76 5.87
CA ILE A 51 4.05 -12.27 5.53
C ILE A 51 3.47 -11.49 4.34
N ALA A 52 3.63 -10.16 4.32
CA ALA A 52 3.20 -9.33 3.21
C ALA A 52 3.91 -9.73 1.88
N SER A 53 5.21 -10.06 1.91
CA SER A 53 5.94 -10.56 0.74
C SER A 53 5.33 -11.86 0.19
N ILE A 54 5.00 -12.79 1.06
CA ILE A 54 4.34 -14.06 0.65
C ILE A 54 2.99 -13.75 -0.01
N LEU A 55 2.21 -12.85 0.58
CA LEU A 55 0.92 -12.45 0.04
C LEU A 55 1.07 -11.71 -1.30
N ILE A 56 2.13 -10.92 -1.51
CA ILE A 56 2.43 -10.29 -2.81
C ILE A 56 2.59 -11.36 -3.89
N VAL A 57 3.32 -12.43 -3.62
CA VAL A 57 3.47 -13.55 -4.58
C VAL A 57 2.11 -14.16 -4.94
N VAL A 58 1.27 -14.42 -3.93
CA VAL A 58 -0.07 -14.96 -4.13
C VAL A 58 -0.95 -14.01 -4.94
N PHE A 59 -1.01 -12.73 -4.57
CA PHE A 59 -1.83 -11.75 -5.28
C PHE A 59 -1.30 -11.42 -6.67
N THR A 60 0.01 -11.45 -6.91
CA THR A 60 0.60 -11.34 -8.26
C THR A 60 0.07 -12.44 -9.15
N TYR A 61 0.07 -13.70 -8.67
CA TYR A 61 -0.54 -14.81 -9.39
C TYR A 61 -2.01 -14.57 -9.69
N LEU A 62 -2.80 -14.26 -8.66
CA LEU A 62 -4.26 -14.10 -8.77
C LEU A 62 -4.65 -12.95 -9.72
N VAL A 63 -4.01 -11.79 -9.57
CA VAL A 63 -4.25 -10.62 -10.44
C VAL A 63 -3.89 -10.93 -11.88
N THR A 64 -2.74 -11.58 -12.11
CA THR A 64 -2.31 -11.93 -13.48
C THR A 64 -3.25 -12.96 -14.11
N VAL A 65 -3.68 -13.97 -13.37
CA VAL A 65 -4.68 -14.95 -13.87
C VAL A 65 -6.00 -14.26 -14.20
N GLN A 66 -6.46 -13.33 -13.36
CA GLN A 66 -7.67 -12.56 -13.60
C GLN A 66 -7.55 -11.70 -14.87
N PHE A 67 -6.40 -11.06 -15.10
CA PHE A 67 -6.15 -10.25 -16.30
C PHE A 67 -6.05 -11.06 -17.58
N CYS A 68 -5.24 -12.11 -17.56
CA CYS A 68 -4.91 -12.88 -18.74
C CYS A 68 -5.90 -14.03 -19.01
N GLN A 69 -6.74 -14.37 -18.03
CA GLN A 69 -7.64 -15.54 -18.06
C GLN A 69 -6.90 -16.88 -18.30
N LYS A 70 -5.60 -16.91 -17.98
CA LYS A 70 -4.71 -18.06 -18.19
C LYS A 70 -3.86 -18.31 -16.95
N ARG A 71 -3.95 -19.50 -16.37
CA ARG A 71 -3.18 -19.90 -15.18
C ARG A 71 -1.67 -19.86 -15.44
N PHE A 72 -1.25 -20.22 -16.64
CA PHE A 72 0.17 -20.19 -17.02
C PHE A 72 0.79 -18.79 -16.98
N ALA A 73 0.03 -17.75 -17.35
CA ALA A 73 0.49 -16.36 -17.23
C ALA A 73 0.77 -15.98 -15.77
N GLY A 74 -0.07 -16.45 -14.83
CA GLY A 74 0.17 -16.22 -13.40
C GLY A 74 1.48 -16.88 -12.92
N ILE A 75 1.77 -18.09 -13.36
CA ILE A 75 3.03 -18.78 -13.02
C ILE A 75 4.24 -17.99 -13.55
N ILE A 76 4.21 -17.54 -14.80
CA ILE A 76 5.28 -16.72 -15.37
C ILE A 76 5.48 -15.43 -14.57
N ALA A 77 4.39 -14.73 -14.22
CA ALA A 77 4.48 -13.50 -13.44
C ALA A 77 5.14 -13.71 -12.07
N VAL A 78 4.82 -14.81 -11.39
CA VAL A 78 5.46 -15.18 -10.13
C VAL A 78 6.94 -15.50 -10.33
N ILE A 79 7.31 -16.24 -11.36
CA ILE A 79 8.72 -16.55 -11.67
C ILE A 79 9.51 -15.25 -11.90
N VAL A 80 8.96 -14.32 -12.71
CA VAL A 80 9.58 -13.01 -12.98
C VAL A 80 9.73 -12.20 -11.69
N LEU A 81 8.70 -12.19 -10.83
CA LEU A 81 8.75 -11.51 -9.53
C LEU A 81 9.86 -12.08 -8.64
N LEU A 82 9.93 -13.42 -8.51
CA LEU A 82 10.94 -14.11 -7.69
C LEU A 82 12.36 -13.99 -8.24
N GLN A 83 12.53 -13.69 -9.52
CA GLN A 83 13.83 -13.37 -10.12
C GLN A 83 14.25 -11.92 -9.90
N SER A 84 13.35 -11.06 -9.41
CA SER A 84 13.66 -9.65 -9.16
C SER A 84 14.59 -9.51 -7.96
N TYR A 85 15.81 -9.01 -8.20
CA TYR A 85 16.77 -8.70 -7.15
C TYR A 85 16.17 -7.73 -6.11
N THR A 86 15.43 -6.73 -6.59
CA THR A 86 14.79 -5.75 -5.72
C THR A 86 13.78 -6.41 -4.79
N PHE A 87 12.94 -7.30 -5.30
CA PHE A 87 11.97 -8.03 -4.49
C PHE A 87 12.68 -8.86 -3.41
N LEU A 88 13.64 -9.71 -3.81
CA LEU A 88 14.38 -10.58 -2.89
C LEU A 88 15.20 -9.79 -1.85
N LYS A 89 15.71 -8.61 -2.21
CA LYS A 89 16.45 -7.76 -1.27
C LYS A 89 15.56 -7.18 -0.18
N TYR A 90 14.31 -6.88 -0.49
CA TYR A 90 13.41 -6.17 0.43
C TYR A 90 12.36 -7.06 1.10
N ASP A 91 12.24 -8.34 0.73
CA ASP A 91 11.28 -9.27 1.33
C ASP A 91 11.55 -9.57 2.80
N THR A 92 12.83 -9.60 3.20
CA THR A 92 13.27 -9.92 4.57
C THR A 92 13.62 -8.69 5.40
N VAL A 93 13.55 -7.50 4.83
CA VAL A 93 13.83 -6.25 5.53
C VAL A 93 12.53 -5.63 6.03
N ALA A 94 12.53 -5.03 7.21
CA ALA A 94 11.38 -4.28 7.73
C ALA A 94 11.15 -2.99 6.90
N VAL A 95 10.70 -3.14 5.65
CA VAL A 95 10.45 -2.05 4.72
C VAL A 95 8.98 -1.94 4.40
N TYR A 96 8.54 -0.73 4.22
CA TYR A 96 7.16 -0.38 3.87
C TYR A 96 6.79 -0.70 2.42
N GLU A 97 7.76 -1.04 1.57
CA GLU A 97 7.54 -1.35 0.15
C GLU A 97 6.57 -2.51 -0.03
N ASN A 98 6.66 -3.52 0.83
CA ASN A 98 5.80 -4.69 0.75
C ASN A 98 4.33 -4.37 1.03
N PHE A 99 4.06 -3.45 1.96
CA PHE A 99 2.68 -3.13 2.34
C PHE A 99 1.94 -2.37 1.24
N TRP A 100 2.54 -1.34 0.63
CA TRP A 100 1.84 -0.58 -0.40
C TRP A 100 1.61 -1.42 -1.67
N VAL A 101 2.60 -2.25 -2.05
CA VAL A 101 2.46 -3.18 -3.19
C VAL A 101 1.34 -4.18 -2.92
N LEU A 102 1.31 -4.77 -1.72
CA LEU A 102 0.27 -5.71 -1.32
C LEU A 102 -1.13 -5.07 -1.40
N PHE A 103 -1.33 -3.92 -0.76
CA PHE A 103 -2.62 -3.23 -0.79
C PHE A 103 -3.04 -2.85 -2.20
N PHE A 104 -2.09 -2.41 -3.03
CA PHE A 104 -2.37 -2.11 -4.42
C PHE A 104 -2.81 -3.35 -5.20
N LEU A 105 -2.13 -4.48 -5.07
CA LEU A 105 -2.51 -5.74 -5.71
C LEU A 105 -3.87 -6.25 -5.23
N ILE A 106 -4.15 -6.14 -3.92
CA ILE A 106 -5.47 -6.47 -3.37
C ILE A 106 -6.54 -5.57 -3.99
N SER A 107 -6.27 -4.26 -4.13
CA SER A 107 -7.23 -3.33 -4.74
C SER A 107 -7.59 -3.74 -6.16
N LEU A 108 -6.62 -4.16 -6.97
CA LEU A 108 -6.86 -4.65 -8.34
C LEU A 108 -7.66 -5.96 -8.35
N TYR A 109 -7.32 -6.89 -7.46
CA TYR A 109 -7.99 -8.18 -7.38
C TYR A 109 -9.45 -8.09 -7.01
N VAL A 110 -9.80 -7.22 -6.06
CA VAL A 110 -11.18 -7.10 -5.56
C VAL A 110 -12.12 -6.32 -6.48
N ILE A 111 -11.62 -5.64 -7.51
CA ILE A 111 -12.45 -4.88 -8.46
C ILE A 111 -13.60 -5.73 -9.01
N GLU A 112 -13.35 -6.96 -9.41
CA GLU A 112 -14.35 -7.84 -10.00
C GLU A 112 -15.20 -8.59 -8.96
N LYS A 113 -14.71 -8.73 -7.73
CA LYS A 113 -15.36 -9.52 -6.67
C LYS A 113 -16.15 -8.68 -5.69
N LYS A 114 -15.53 -7.64 -5.15
CA LYS A 114 -16.09 -6.74 -4.13
C LYS A 114 -15.63 -5.32 -4.44
N TRP A 115 -16.14 -4.76 -5.50
CA TRP A 115 -15.71 -3.50 -6.08
C TRP A 115 -15.58 -2.35 -5.06
N PHE A 116 -16.46 -2.29 -4.06
CA PHE A 116 -16.44 -1.24 -3.02
C PHE A 116 -15.21 -1.30 -2.10
N LEU A 117 -14.54 -2.46 -1.99
CA LEU A 117 -13.29 -2.58 -1.23
C LEU A 117 -12.06 -2.09 -2.01
N SER A 118 -12.15 -2.04 -3.34
CA SER A 118 -11.03 -1.64 -4.18
C SER A 118 -10.51 -0.24 -3.87
N PRO A 119 -11.36 0.81 -3.76
CA PRO A 119 -10.90 2.13 -3.36
C PRO A 119 -10.29 2.17 -1.95
N VAL A 120 -10.83 1.38 -1.01
CA VAL A 120 -10.30 1.32 0.36
C VAL A 120 -8.87 0.79 0.38
N PHE A 121 -8.59 -0.32 -0.30
CA PHE A 121 -7.23 -0.85 -0.38
C PHE A 121 -6.29 0.05 -1.17
N TYR A 122 -6.78 0.75 -2.18
CA TYR A 122 -5.98 1.74 -2.90
C TYR A 122 -5.55 2.89 -2.00
N ILE A 123 -6.45 3.40 -1.16
CA ILE A 123 -6.11 4.43 -0.17
C ILE A 123 -5.09 3.93 0.83
N LEU A 124 -5.27 2.73 1.38
CA LEU A 124 -4.28 2.16 2.29
C LEU A 124 -2.90 2.08 1.63
N ALA A 125 -2.85 1.70 0.35
CA ALA A 125 -1.61 1.73 -0.42
C ALA A 125 -1.04 3.16 -0.54
N PHE A 126 -1.88 4.15 -0.83
CA PHE A 126 -1.50 5.55 -0.99
C PHE A 126 -0.96 6.16 0.31
N TYR A 127 -1.64 5.95 1.44
CA TYR A 127 -1.16 6.41 2.74
C TYR A 127 0.06 5.65 3.26
N THR A 128 0.30 4.44 2.75
CA THR A 128 1.56 3.75 3.02
C THR A 128 2.69 4.37 2.22
N LYS A 129 2.45 4.72 0.96
CA LYS A 129 3.42 5.36 0.07
C LYS A 129 2.74 6.09 -1.09
N ALA A 130 2.95 7.40 -1.20
CA ALA A 130 2.37 8.24 -2.24
C ALA A 130 2.79 7.84 -3.68
N TYR A 131 3.85 7.05 -3.84
CA TYR A 131 4.31 6.50 -5.13
C TYR A 131 3.27 5.59 -5.82
N VAL A 132 2.19 5.23 -5.14
CA VAL A 132 1.05 4.54 -5.75
C VAL A 132 0.26 5.44 -6.70
N ALA A 133 0.33 6.77 -6.56
CA ALA A 133 -0.47 7.70 -7.37
C ALA A 133 -0.39 7.46 -8.89
N PRO A 134 0.78 7.26 -9.53
CA PRO A 134 0.85 6.97 -10.97
C PRO A 134 0.16 5.66 -11.37
N PHE A 135 0.07 4.70 -10.46
CA PHE A 135 -0.59 3.41 -10.71
C PHE A 135 -2.12 3.50 -10.74
N PHE A 136 -2.68 4.68 -10.45
CA PHE A 136 -4.10 4.95 -10.65
C PHE A 136 -4.55 4.65 -12.09
N LEU A 137 -3.71 4.94 -13.08
CA LEU A 137 -3.98 4.62 -14.48
C LEU A 137 -4.18 3.10 -14.70
N MET A 138 -3.40 2.27 -14.00
CA MET A 138 -3.57 0.81 -14.05
C MET A 138 -4.91 0.38 -13.44
N THR A 139 -5.33 1.03 -12.36
CA THR A 139 -6.64 0.77 -11.75
C THR A 139 -7.78 1.15 -12.68
N LEU A 140 -7.68 2.29 -13.37
CA LEU A 140 -8.65 2.71 -14.40
C LEU A 140 -8.70 1.70 -15.55
N PHE A 141 -7.55 1.28 -16.06
CA PHE A 141 -7.47 0.28 -17.12
C PHE A 141 -8.09 -1.07 -16.70
N THR A 142 -7.79 -1.52 -15.46
CA THR A 142 -8.38 -2.75 -14.89
C THR A 142 -9.91 -2.62 -14.81
N THR A 143 -10.41 -1.51 -14.31
CA THR A 143 -11.85 -1.24 -14.20
C THR A 143 -12.51 -1.22 -15.58
N TYR A 144 -11.87 -0.59 -16.56
CA TYR A 144 -12.39 -0.56 -17.94
C TYR A 144 -12.47 -1.96 -18.54
N ARG A 145 -11.42 -2.77 -18.40
CA ARG A 145 -11.33 -4.13 -18.96
C ARG A 145 -12.19 -5.17 -18.21
N SER A 146 -12.50 -4.93 -16.93
CA SER A 146 -13.27 -5.87 -16.11
C SER A 146 -14.66 -6.15 -16.70
N GLN A 147 -15.17 -7.37 -16.47
CA GLN A 147 -16.48 -7.82 -16.98
C GLN A 147 -17.66 -7.39 -16.11
N ILE A 148 -17.49 -6.38 -15.28
CA ILE A 148 -18.54 -5.84 -14.42
C ILE A 148 -19.50 -4.92 -15.18
N SER A 149 -20.70 -4.71 -14.63
CA SER A 149 -21.71 -3.86 -15.24
C SER A 149 -21.21 -2.40 -15.42
N ARG A 150 -21.73 -1.71 -16.44
CA ARG A 150 -21.41 -0.29 -16.69
C ARG A 150 -21.72 0.60 -15.48
N ARG A 151 -22.81 0.32 -14.78
CA ARG A 151 -23.22 1.06 -13.57
C ARG A 151 -22.16 0.89 -12.46
N THR A 152 -21.68 -0.33 -12.26
CA THR A 152 -20.62 -0.62 -11.28
C THR A 152 -19.30 0.05 -11.67
N LYS A 153 -18.94 0.08 -12.95
CA LYS A 153 -17.71 0.79 -13.41
C LYS A 153 -17.79 2.27 -13.06
N ILE A 154 -18.94 2.92 -13.32
CA ILE A 154 -19.15 4.32 -12.98
C ILE A 154 -19.08 4.52 -11.46
N ALA A 155 -19.71 3.64 -10.68
CA ALA A 155 -19.67 3.72 -9.22
C ALA A 155 -18.24 3.62 -8.68
N ILE A 156 -17.41 2.72 -9.23
CA ILE A 156 -15.99 2.59 -8.89
C ILE A 156 -15.25 3.90 -9.20
N LEU A 157 -15.40 4.45 -10.40
CA LEU A 157 -14.74 5.70 -10.80
C LEU A 157 -15.13 6.86 -9.87
N ILE A 158 -16.41 7.01 -9.57
CA ILE A 158 -16.90 8.04 -8.64
C ILE A 158 -16.28 7.83 -7.25
N SER A 159 -16.26 6.59 -6.75
CA SER A 159 -15.66 6.27 -5.46
C SER A 159 -14.18 6.63 -5.42
N TYR A 160 -13.42 6.35 -6.47
CA TYR A 160 -12.02 6.74 -6.56
C TYR A 160 -11.83 8.26 -6.59
N ILE A 161 -12.65 8.99 -7.35
CA ILE A 161 -12.58 10.45 -7.41
C ILE A 161 -12.85 11.05 -6.02
N ILE A 162 -13.92 10.62 -5.35
CA ILE A 162 -14.26 11.10 -4.00
C ILE A 162 -13.10 10.85 -3.06
N ILE A 163 -12.56 9.65 -3.06
CA ILE A 163 -11.52 9.20 -2.15
C ILE A 163 -10.21 9.95 -2.39
N VAL A 164 -9.80 10.10 -3.65
CA VAL A 164 -8.60 10.88 -4.00
C VAL A 164 -8.79 12.35 -3.63
N SER A 165 -9.97 12.92 -3.87
CA SER A 165 -10.27 14.29 -3.48
C SER A 165 -10.21 14.50 -1.97
N VAL A 166 -10.76 13.56 -1.19
CA VAL A 166 -10.69 13.59 0.28
C VAL A 166 -9.24 13.43 0.76
N ALA A 167 -8.47 12.52 0.19
CA ALA A 167 -7.06 12.33 0.54
C ALA A 167 -6.23 13.60 0.27
N ILE A 168 -6.44 14.23 -0.90
CA ILE A 168 -5.81 15.51 -1.24
C ILE A 168 -6.23 16.60 -0.25
N ALA A 169 -7.54 16.71 0.05
CA ALA A 169 -8.06 17.70 0.99
C ALA A 169 -7.45 17.54 2.39
N ILE A 170 -7.28 16.31 2.88
CA ILE A 170 -6.64 16.04 4.18
C ILE A 170 -5.19 16.52 4.18
N VAL A 171 -4.42 16.25 3.12
CA VAL A 171 -3.04 16.73 3.00
C VAL A 171 -2.99 18.25 3.02
N PHE A 172 -3.79 18.93 2.19
CA PHE A 172 -3.81 20.40 2.15
C PHE A 172 -4.32 21.04 3.43
N LEU A 173 -5.31 20.46 4.10
CA LEU A 173 -5.81 20.96 5.38
C LEU A 173 -4.80 20.68 6.52
N GLY A 174 -4.08 19.57 6.47
CA GLY A 174 -3.02 19.26 7.41
C GLY A 174 -1.92 20.32 7.38
N ASP A 175 -1.44 20.71 6.21
CA ASP A 175 -0.42 21.75 6.04
C ASP A 175 -0.91 23.15 6.51
N THR A 176 -2.22 23.42 6.48
CA THR A 176 -2.80 24.69 6.95
C THR A 176 -3.07 24.72 8.44
N VAL A 177 -3.24 23.55 9.08
CA VAL A 177 -3.52 23.45 10.55
C VAL A 177 -2.23 23.45 11.37
N TYR A 178 -1.08 23.11 10.76
CA TYR A 178 0.22 23.13 11.42
C TYR A 178 1.25 24.02 10.70
N PRO A 179 0.99 25.35 10.54
CA PRO A 179 1.95 26.24 9.87
C PRO A 179 3.22 26.52 10.69
N ASP A 180 3.25 26.16 11.98
CA ASP A 180 4.33 26.53 12.91
C ASP A 180 5.45 25.50 13.05
N VAL A 181 5.45 24.44 12.24
CA VAL A 181 6.47 23.36 12.31
C VAL A 181 7.57 23.50 11.24
N ILE A 182 7.47 24.52 10.35
CA ILE A 182 8.42 24.72 9.23
C ILE A 182 9.16 26.07 9.34
N ASN A 183 9.36 26.63 10.55
CA ASN A 183 10.26 27.78 10.74
C ASN A 183 11.34 27.48 11.77
#